data_96c54212734de39790f54deb7ea5f2b7
#
_entry.id   96c54212734de39790f54deb7ea5f2b7
#
_cell.length_a   1.000
_cell.length_b   1.000
_cell.length_c   1.000
_cell.angle_alpha   90.00
_cell.angle_beta   90.00
_cell.angle_gamma   90.00
#
_symmetry.space_group_name_H-M   'P 1'
#
loop_
_entity.id
_entity.type
_entity.pdbx_description
1 polymer ?
#
loop_
_entity_poly.entity_id
_entity_poly.type
_entity_poly.pdbx_seq_one_letter_code
_entity_poly.pdbx_strand_id
1 'polypeptide(L)'
;MQEKALRAVAWADFAVTLPFALPFIADAMIVLIYGIDRGLDLGTPALLFEMGPLAMMFVHIMGVLGVVWALARLRNLSPDLARIDAFARIAVAVLIVYAMMEGATPVLWLFVATEIAGSIVEFMALRKPDERTGA
;
A
#
# COMPACT_ATOMS: atom_id res chain seq x y z
N MET A 1 10.93 5.76 19.96
CA MET A 1 10.13 5.21 18.85
C MET A 1 8.67 5.10 19.26
N GLN A 2 7.75 5.57 18.46
CA GLN A 2 6.30 5.47 18.76
C GLN A 2 5.72 4.14 18.22
N GLU A 3 5.77 3.10 19.03
CA GLU A 3 5.27 1.77 18.63
C GLU A 3 3.82 1.74 18.19
N LYS A 4 2.94 2.53 18.84
CA LYS A 4 1.52 2.60 18.48
C LYS A 4 1.30 3.07 17.04
N ALA A 5 2.07 4.08 16.61
CA ALA A 5 2.00 4.60 15.24
C ALA A 5 2.47 3.55 14.23
N LEU A 6 3.59 2.88 14.50
CA LEU A 6 4.12 1.82 13.63
C LEU A 6 3.17 0.61 13.54
N ARG A 7 2.53 0.23 14.65
CA ARG A 7 1.49 -0.81 14.63
C ARG A 7 0.27 -0.40 13.81
N ALA A 8 -0.16 0.85 13.94
CA ALA A 8 -1.31 1.33 13.17
C ALA A 8 -1.03 1.29 11.66
N VAL A 9 0.16 1.72 11.23
CA VAL A 9 0.58 1.65 9.83
C VAL A 9 0.62 0.19 9.36
N ALA A 10 1.23 -0.73 10.13
CA ALA A 10 1.30 -2.14 9.75
C ALA A 10 -0.09 -2.82 9.68
N TRP A 11 -1.03 -2.46 10.55
CA TRP A 11 -2.42 -2.93 10.47
C TRP A 11 -3.16 -2.36 9.26
N ALA A 12 -2.92 -1.08 8.91
CA ALA A 12 -3.48 -0.49 7.71
C ALA A 12 -3.00 -1.22 6.45
N ASP A 13 -1.69 -1.52 6.37
CA ASP A 13 -1.13 -2.28 5.25
C ASP A 13 -1.73 -3.69 5.15
N PHE A 14 -1.85 -4.38 6.29
CA PHE A 14 -2.50 -5.69 6.32
C PHE A 14 -3.91 -5.62 5.74
N ALA A 15 -4.71 -4.64 6.18
CA ALA A 15 -6.08 -4.47 5.72
C ALA A 15 -6.18 -4.14 4.22
N VAL A 16 -5.25 -3.32 3.71
CA VAL A 16 -5.22 -2.93 2.29
C VAL A 16 -4.71 -4.07 1.40
N THR A 17 -3.70 -4.84 1.84
CA THR A 17 -3.08 -5.86 0.99
C THR A 17 -3.80 -7.20 1.02
N LEU A 18 -4.49 -7.53 2.12
CA LEU A 18 -5.20 -8.80 2.27
C LEU A 18 -6.21 -9.09 1.16
N PRO A 19 -7.06 -8.15 0.72
CA PRO A 19 -7.98 -8.39 -0.39
C PRO A 19 -7.28 -8.82 -1.67
N PHE A 20 -6.11 -8.28 -1.97
CA PHE A 20 -5.35 -8.60 -3.18
C PHE A 20 -4.65 -9.96 -3.11
N ALA A 21 -4.43 -10.49 -1.90
CA ALA A 21 -3.90 -11.85 -1.71
C ALA A 21 -4.94 -12.95 -2.02
N LEU A 22 -6.23 -12.60 -2.04
CA LEU A 22 -7.33 -13.56 -2.14
C LEU A 22 -7.91 -13.57 -3.57
N PRO A 23 -7.89 -14.72 -4.27
CA PRO A 23 -8.59 -14.88 -5.54
C PRO A 23 -10.06 -14.46 -5.41
N PHE A 24 -10.65 -13.98 -6.49
CA PHE A 24 -12.00 -13.40 -6.58
C PHE A 24 -12.19 -12.06 -5.85
N ILE A 25 -11.60 -11.86 -4.67
CA ILE A 25 -11.66 -10.60 -3.93
C ILE A 25 -10.78 -9.56 -4.62
N ALA A 26 -9.59 -9.94 -5.08
CA ALA A 26 -8.72 -9.06 -5.86
C ALA A 26 -9.40 -8.59 -7.15
N ASP A 27 -10.08 -9.50 -7.86
CA ASP A 27 -10.88 -9.14 -9.06
C ASP A 27 -11.95 -8.10 -8.72
N ALA A 28 -12.69 -8.31 -7.62
CA ALA A 28 -13.71 -7.38 -7.16
C ALA A 28 -13.11 -6.00 -6.78
N MET A 29 -11.92 -5.97 -6.17
CA MET A 29 -11.23 -4.72 -5.84
C MET A 29 -10.81 -3.96 -7.11
N ILE A 30 -10.31 -4.66 -8.12
CA ILE A 30 -9.94 -4.05 -9.40
C ILE A 30 -11.19 -3.49 -10.08
N VAL A 31 -12.29 -4.27 -10.12
CA VAL A 31 -13.57 -3.80 -10.67
C VAL A 31 -14.07 -2.57 -9.92
N LEU A 32 -13.92 -2.52 -8.59
CA LEU A 32 -14.29 -1.37 -7.78
C LEU A 32 -13.46 -0.12 -8.15
N ILE A 33 -12.14 -0.25 -8.26
CA ILE A 33 -11.24 0.85 -8.64
C ILE A 33 -11.65 1.45 -9.97
N TYR A 34 -11.87 0.62 -10.97
CA TYR A 34 -12.31 1.09 -12.29
C TYR A 34 -13.79 1.51 -12.32
N GLY A 35 -14.61 0.99 -11.42
CA GLY A 35 -15.97 1.48 -11.19
C GLY A 35 -15.99 2.94 -10.69
N ILE A 36 -15.05 3.29 -9.80
CA ILE A 36 -14.85 4.68 -9.34
C ILE A 36 -14.38 5.56 -10.50
N ASP A 37 -13.43 5.10 -11.32
CA ASP A 37 -12.96 5.82 -12.50
C ASP A 37 -14.10 6.20 -13.42
N ARG A 38 -14.95 5.22 -13.77
CA ARG A 38 -16.13 5.43 -14.61
C ARG A 38 -17.17 6.34 -13.96
N GLY A 39 -17.39 6.17 -12.65
CA GLY A 39 -18.36 6.99 -11.92
C GLY A 39 -17.95 8.47 -11.81
N LEU A 40 -16.64 8.74 -11.86
CA LEU A 40 -16.07 10.08 -11.84
C LEU A 40 -15.70 10.62 -13.24
N ASP A 41 -15.97 9.85 -14.29
CA ASP A 41 -15.66 10.18 -15.68
C ASP A 41 -14.19 10.60 -15.89
N LEU A 42 -13.26 9.82 -15.31
CA LEU A 42 -11.82 10.11 -15.37
C LEU A 42 -11.18 9.74 -16.72
N GLY A 43 -11.91 9.06 -17.58
CA GLY A 43 -11.54 8.85 -18.99
C GLY A 43 -10.49 7.77 -19.24
N THR A 44 -10.26 6.85 -18.29
CA THR A 44 -9.34 5.73 -18.52
C THR A 44 -9.88 4.79 -19.62
N PRO A 45 -9.08 4.44 -20.66
CA PRO A 45 -9.54 3.59 -21.75
C PRO A 45 -10.00 2.21 -21.26
N ALA A 46 -11.12 1.72 -21.80
CA ALA A 46 -11.72 0.45 -21.40
C ALA A 46 -10.79 -0.77 -21.57
N LEU A 47 -9.87 -0.72 -22.52
CA LEU A 47 -8.87 -1.77 -22.79
C LEU A 47 -7.90 -2.01 -21.62
N LEU A 48 -7.75 -1.03 -20.71
CA LEU A 48 -6.91 -1.16 -19.52
C LEU A 48 -7.63 -1.82 -18.33
N PHE A 49 -8.93 -2.11 -18.47
CA PHE A 49 -9.73 -2.74 -17.41
C PHE A 49 -9.59 -4.27 -17.37
N GLU A 50 -9.08 -4.88 -18.43
CA GLU A 50 -8.91 -6.33 -18.50
C GLU A 50 -7.47 -6.72 -18.08
N MET A 51 -7.36 -7.40 -16.96
CA MET A 51 -6.10 -7.99 -16.52
C MET A 51 -6.07 -9.47 -16.91
N GLY A 52 -5.07 -9.86 -17.72
CA GLY A 52 -4.85 -11.26 -18.06
C GLY A 52 -4.41 -12.11 -16.85
N PRO A 53 -4.52 -13.46 -16.94
CA PRO A 53 -4.19 -14.37 -15.84
C PRO A 53 -2.79 -14.17 -15.27
N LEU A 54 -1.81 -13.86 -16.10
CA LEU A 54 -0.43 -13.59 -15.66
C LEU A 54 -0.34 -12.33 -14.79
N ALA A 55 -1.01 -11.24 -15.19
CA ALA A 55 -1.06 -10.02 -14.41
C ALA A 55 -1.77 -10.24 -13.07
N MET A 56 -2.90 -10.96 -13.06
CA MET A 56 -3.61 -11.32 -11.83
C MET A 56 -2.77 -12.19 -10.90
N MET A 57 -1.96 -13.10 -11.43
CA MET A 57 -1.01 -13.86 -10.61
C MET A 57 -0.04 -12.92 -9.88
N PHE A 58 0.51 -11.90 -10.54
CA PHE A 58 1.37 -10.92 -9.87
C PHE A 58 0.63 -10.10 -8.82
N VAL A 59 -0.63 -9.73 -9.07
CA VAL A 59 -1.46 -9.06 -8.06
C VAL A 59 -1.61 -9.91 -6.81
N HIS A 60 -1.91 -11.20 -6.94
CA HIS A 60 -2.01 -12.11 -5.80
C HIS A 60 -0.69 -12.30 -5.07
N ILE A 61 0.41 -12.48 -5.80
CA ILE A 61 1.75 -12.59 -5.20
C ILE A 61 2.08 -11.31 -4.40
N MET A 62 1.85 -10.14 -4.98
CA MET A 62 2.06 -8.86 -4.30
C MET A 62 1.18 -8.71 -3.06
N GLY A 63 -0.08 -9.13 -3.13
CA GLY A 63 -0.98 -9.18 -1.98
C GLY A 63 -0.44 -10.06 -0.86
N VAL A 64 -0.01 -11.28 -1.18
CA VAL A 64 0.61 -12.20 -0.21
C VAL A 64 1.87 -11.61 0.41
N LEU A 65 2.77 -11.04 -0.40
CA LEU A 65 4.00 -10.39 0.09
C LEU A 65 3.68 -9.21 1.01
N GLY A 66 2.68 -8.39 0.67
CA GLY A 66 2.23 -7.28 1.52
C GLY A 66 1.70 -7.77 2.87
N VAL A 67 0.89 -8.83 2.88
CA VAL A 67 0.38 -9.46 4.11
C VAL A 67 1.53 -9.99 4.97
N VAL A 68 2.46 -10.74 4.38
CA VAL A 68 3.63 -11.30 5.09
C VAL A 68 4.48 -10.18 5.67
N TRP A 69 4.73 -9.12 4.90
CA TRP A 69 5.50 -7.95 5.34
C TRP A 69 4.82 -7.23 6.51
N ALA A 70 3.51 -6.99 6.42
CA ALA A 70 2.74 -6.39 7.51
C ALA A 70 2.79 -7.23 8.79
N LEU A 71 2.62 -8.55 8.68
CA LEU A 71 2.72 -9.46 9.82
C LEU A 71 4.12 -9.50 10.42
N ALA A 72 5.18 -9.47 9.60
CA ALA A 72 6.56 -9.42 10.08
C ALA A 72 6.80 -8.17 10.93
N ARG A 73 6.31 -7.01 10.49
CA ARG A 73 6.40 -5.75 11.23
C ARG A 73 5.56 -5.75 12.51
N LEU A 74 4.36 -6.33 12.48
CA LEU A 74 3.52 -6.45 13.68
C LEU A 74 4.16 -7.34 14.76
N ARG A 75 4.93 -8.36 14.36
CA ARG A 75 5.64 -9.27 15.28
C ARG A 75 6.97 -8.70 15.76
N ASN A 76 7.66 -7.98 14.92
CA ASN A 76 8.99 -7.43 15.21
C ASN A 76 9.04 -5.94 14.87
N LEU A 77 8.59 -5.10 15.79
CA LEU A 77 8.69 -3.65 15.66
C LEU A 77 10.14 -3.21 15.91
N SER A 78 10.88 -2.99 14.84
CA SER A 78 12.26 -2.48 14.94
C SER A 78 12.40 -1.17 14.16
N PRO A 79 13.30 -0.27 14.61
CA PRO A 79 13.59 0.98 13.90
C PRO A 79 14.11 0.74 12.49
N ASP A 80 14.85 -0.34 12.28
CA ASP A 80 15.43 -0.67 10.97
C ASP A 80 14.34 -1.13 9.99
N LEU A 81 13.41 -1.99 10.43
CA LEU A 81 12.28 -2.39 9.60
C LEU A 81 11.38 -1.19 9.25
N ALA A 82 11.10 -0.31 10.22
CA ALA A 82 10.31 0.89 9.95
C ALA A 82 11.02 1.84 8.97
N ARG A 83 12.34 1.95 9.03
CA ARG A 83 13.13 2.75 8.08
C ARG A 83 13.10 2.16 6.68
N ILE A 84 13.27 0.83 6.57
CA ILE A 84 13.19 0.11 5.29
C ILE A 84 11.79 0.29 4.68
N ASP A 85 10.74 0.14 5.48
CA ASP A 85 9.35 0.29 5.01
C ASP A 85 9.08 1.72 4.52
N ALA A 86 9.50 2.74 5.28
CA ALA A 86 9.32 4.13 4.90
C ALA A 86 9.94 4.46 3.54
N PHE A 87 11.12 3.91 3.23
CA PHE A 87 11.74 4.05 1.91
C PHE A 87 11.03 3.21 0.83
N ALA A 88 10.62 1.99 1.16
CA ALA A 88 9.90 1.13 0.24
C ALA A 88 8.58 1.78 -0.22
N ARG A 89 7.86 2.45 0.67
CA ARG A 89 6.63 3.21 0.36
C ARG A 89 6.87 4.31 -0.65
N ILE A 90 7.97 5.05 -0.53
CA ILE A 90 8.33 6.08 -1.51
C ILE A 90 8.55 5.43 -2.87
N ALA A 91 9.27 4.31 -2.93
CA ALA A 91 9.51 3.59 -4.18
C ALA A 91 8.18 3.08 -4.78
N VAL A 92 7.28 2.52 -3.97
CA VAL A 92 5.95 2.08 -4.41
C VAL A 92 5.13 3.26 -4.95
N ALA A 93 5.12 4.40 -4.24
CA ALA A 93 4.44 5.61 -4.71
C ALA A 93 4.96 6.07 -6.08
N VAL A 94 6.27 6.06 -6.30
CA VAL A 94 6.89 6.39 -7.60
C VAL A 94 6.43 5.44 -8.69
N LEU A 95 6.38 4.13 -8.41
CA LEU A 95 5.92 3.12 -9.39
C LEU A 95 4.44 3.29 -9.73
N ILE A 96 3.60 3.65 -8.75
CA ILE A 96 2.18 3.93 -9.00
C ILE A 96 2.03 5.18 -9.88
N VAL A 97 2.79 6.24 -9.61
CA VAL A 97 2.80 7.44 -10.45
C VAL A 97 3.26 7.11 -11.88
N TYR A 98 4.31 6.30 -12.02
CA TYR A 98 4.76 5.82 -13.32
C TYR A 98 3.65 5.06 -14.06
N ALA A 99 2.94 4.16 -13.39
CA ALA A 99 1.82 3.44 -13.99
C ALA A 99 0.70 4.39 -14.48
N MET A 100 0.42 5.45 -13.73
CA MET A 100 -0.55 6.46 -14.16
C MET A 100 -0.06 7.24 -15.39
N MET A 101 1.24 7.50 -15.51
CA MET A 101 1.82 8.13 -16.71
C MET A 101 1.70 7.21 -17.95
N GLU A 102 1.73 5.89 -17.75
CA GLU A 102 1.50 4.88 -18.80
C GLU A 102 0.00 4.64 -19.09
N GLY A 103 -0.90 5.38 -18.45
CA GLY A 103 -2.34 5.35 -18.72
C GLY A 103 -3.19 4.57 -17.71
N ALA A 104 -2.65 4.20 -16.55
CA ALA A 104 -3.45 3.65 -15.48
C ALA A 104 -4.40 4.70 -14.88
N THR A 105 -5.48 4.24 -14.25
CA THR A 105 -6.53 5.11 -13.71
C THR A 105 -6.01 6.13 -12.68
N PRO A 106 -6.42 7.42 -12.76
CA PRO A 106 -6.09 8.43 -11.74
C PRO A 106 -6.61 8.11 -10.33
N VAL A 107 -7.53 7.16 -10.18
CA VAL A 107 -7.98 6.66 -8.85
C VAL A 107 -6.79 6.20 -8.00
N LEU A 108 -5.70 5.77 -8.62
CA LEU A 108 -4.48 5.33 -7.95
C LEU A 108 -3.80 6.44 -7.12
N TRP A 109 -4.15 7.72 -7.29
CA TRP A 109 -3.71 8.79 -6.39
C TRP A 109 -4.10 8.53 -4.93
N LEU A 110 -5.18 7.81 -4.67
CA LEU A 110 -5.54 7.39 -3.31
C LEU A 110 -4.46 6.50 -2.68
N PHE A 111 -3.89 5.59 -3.46
CA PHE A 111 -2.80 4.73 -3.00
C PHE A 111 -1.49 5.52 -2.83
N VAL A 112 -1.16 6.41 -3.76
CA VAL A 112 0.01 7.31 -3.59
C VAL A 112 -0.11 8.10 -2.29
N ALA A 113 -1.29 8.67 -2.00
CA ALA A 113 -1.52 9.43 -0.77
C ALA A 113 -1.32 8.57 0.49
N THR A 114 -1.80 7.31 0.49
CA THR A 114 -1.61 6.39 1.63
C THR A 114 -0.15 5.99 1.81
N GLU A 115 0.59 5.74 0.71
CA GLU A 115 2.02 5.40 0.79
C GLU A 115 2.86 6.57 1.33
N ILE A 116 2.63 7.78 0.83
CA ILE A 116 3.34 8.97 1.32
C ILE A 116 2.97 9.27 2.78
N ALA A 117 1.70 9.18 3.15
CA ALA A 117 1.27 9.38 4.54
C ALA A 117 1.89 8.34 5.47
N GLY A 118 1.90 7.06 5.07
CA GLY A 118 2.55 5.97 5.82
C GLY A 118 4.05 6.24 6.04
N SER A 119 4.77 6.58 4.97
CA SER A 119 6.20 6.93 5.03
C SER A 119 6.46 8.09 6.00
N ILE A 120 5.67 9.17 5.94
CA ILE A 120 5.80 10.32 6.84
C ILE A 120 5.59 9.89 8.30
N VAL A 121 4.53 9.12 8.58
CA VAL A 121 4.22 8.64 9.94
C VAL A 121 5.38 7.80 10.48
N GLU A 122 5.97 6.91 9.69
CA GLU A 122 7.09 6.07 10.11
C GLU A 122 8.34 6.89 10.39
N PHE A 123 8.71 7.83 9.51
CA PHE A 123 9.83 8.73 9.79
C PHE A 123 9.63 9.60 11.03
N MET A 124 8.39 10.08 11.25
CA MET A 124 8.06 10.84 12.47
C MET A 124 8.14 9.96 13.73
N ALA A 125 7.64 8.72 13.65
CA ALA A 125 7.70 7.76 14.76
C ALA A 125 9.14 7.40 15.15
N LEU A 126 10.05 7.37 14.16
CA LEU A 126 11.48 7.12 14.39
C LEU A 126 12.22 8.30 15.05
N ARG A 127 11.77 9.53 14.80
CA ARG A 127 12.41 10.76 15.33
C ARG A 127 12.07 11.05 16.78
N LYS A 128 10.93 10.57 17.31
CA LYS A 128 10.52 10.87 18.68
C LYS A 128 11.25 9.97 19.68
N PRO A 129 11.91 10.55 20.70
CA PRO A 129 12.49 9.79 21.81
C PRO A 129 11.38 8.99 22.52
N ASP A 130 11.75 7.84 23.07
CA ASP A 130 10.84 7.03 23.89
C ASP A 130 10.58 7.81 25.19
N GLU A 131 9.35 8.27 25.43
CA GLU A 131 8.96 8.98 26.66
C GLU A 131 9.06 8.08 27.92
N ARG A 132 9.44 6.81 27.75
CA ARG A 132 9.56 5.83 28.84
C ARG A 132 10.93 5.81 29.55
N THR A 133 11.91 6.60 29.11
CA THR A 133 13.24 6.66 29.74
C THR A 133 13.41 7.80 30.73
N GLY A 134 12.31 8.42 31.14
CA GLY A 134 12.29 9.53 32.11
C GLY A 134 11.52 9.21 33.39
N ALA A 135 11.86 8.10 34.04
CA ALA A 135 11.41 7.83 35.40
C ALA A 135 12.55 7.19 36.21
#